data_a25a6959cbd9d1bf06db16de57c217c7
#
_entry.id   a25a6959cbd9d1bf06db16de57c217c7
#
_cell.length_a   1.000
_cell.length_b   1.000
_cell.length_c   1.000
_cell.angle_alpha   90.00
_cell.angle_beta   90.00
_cell.angle_gamma   90.00
#
_symmetry.space_group_name_H-M   'P 1'
#
loop_
_entity.id
_entity.type
_entity.pdbx_description
1 polymer ?
#
loop_
_entity_poly.entity_id
_entity_poly.type
_entity_poly.pdbx_seq_one_letter_code
_entity_poly.pdbx_strand_id
1 'polypeptide(L)' 'VSFRMERPDLLKAGDEVEMSESKLNTLAGTMYYYTIEPALAMSDNIPALRRLTSLHATVKEVKYENSVYTVVAYCE' A
#
# COMPACT_ATOMS: atom_id res chain seq x y z
N VAL A 1 -7.00 0.68 -1.58
CA VAL A 1 -5.63 0.51 -2.07
C VAL A 1 -5.10 -0.84 -1.66
N SER A 2 -4.44 -1.52 -2.57
CA SER A 2 -3.85 -2.84 -2.30
C SER A 2 -2.35 -2.73 -2.15
N PHE A 3 -1.82 -3.49 -1.20
CA PHE A 3 -0.39 -3.54 -0.92
C PHE A 3 0.07 -4.99 -0.98
N ARG A 4 1.31 -5.19 -1.34
CA ARG A 4 1.92 -6.51 -1.38
C ARG A 4 2.79 -6.71 -0.14
N MET A 5 2.56 -7.80 0.58
CA MET A 5 3.28 -8.14 1.80
C MET A 5 3.97 -9.49 1.62
N GLU A 6 5.24 -9.57 1.95
CA GLU A 6 6.00 -10.81 1.75
C GLU A 6 5.94 -11.77 2.93
N ARG A 7 5.74 -11.25 4.14
CA ARG A 7 5.71 -12.05 5.36
C ARG A 7 4.31 -12.17 5.92
N PRO A 8 3.92 -13.35 6.43
CA PRO A 8 2.63 -13.51 7.09
C PRO A 8 2.60 -12.79 8.44
N ASP A 9 1.40 -12.49 8.90
CA ASP A 9 1.12 -12.01 10.27
C ASP A 9 1.74 -10.67 10.66
N LEU A 10 2.19 -9.87 9.68
CA LEU A 10 2.66 -8.51 9.96
C LEU A 10 1.49 -7.52 10.10
N LEU A 11 0.41 -7.77 9.37
CA LEU A 11 -0.78 -6.92 9.37
C LEU A 11 -2.02 -7.80 9.40
N LYS A 12 -3.09 -7.28 9.96
CA LYS A 12 -4.39 -7.96 10.01
C LYS A 12 -5.52 -6.96 9.84
N ALA A 13 -6.69 -7.45 9.52
CA ALA A 13 -7.88 -6.61 9.36
C ALA A 13 -8.14 -5.82 10.65
N GLY A 14 -8.41 -4.52 10.48
CA GLY A 14 -8.63 -3.60 11.58
C GLY A 14 -7.41 -2.84 12.05
N ASP A 15 -6.21 -3.20 11.59
CA ASP A 15 -5.00 -2.47 11.96
C ASP A 15 -4.99 -1.08 11.35
N GLU A 16 -4.66 -0.09 12.15
CA GLU A 16 -4.40 1.26 11.66
C GLU A 16 -2.93 1.36 11.30
N VAL A 17 -2.65 1.91 10.12
CA VAL A 17 -1.29 1.97 9.61
C VAL A 17 -0.99 3.36 9.06
N GLU A 18 0.28 3.71 9.10
CA GLU A 18 0.79 4.90 8.45
C GLU A 18 1.60 4.49 7.24
N MET A 19 1.57 5.34 6.21
CA MET A 19 2.26 5.08 4.95
C MET A 19 3.24 6.20 4.66
N SER A 20 4.30 5.87 3.93
CA SER A 20 5.15 6.87 3.30
C SER A 20 4.88 6.88 1.80
N GLU A 21 4.91 8.07 1.21
CA GLU A 21 4.73 8.26 -0.22
C GLU A 21 6.08 8.41 -0.90
N SER A 22 6.26 7.68 -1.99
CA SER A 22 7.44 7.79 -2.83
C SER A 22 7.02 8.23 -4.23
N LYS A 23 7.84 9.08 -4.82
CA LYS A 23 7.59 9.63 -6.15
C LYS A 23 8.55 9.02 -7.15
N LEU A 24 8.04 8.62 -8.29
CA LEU A 24 8.83 8.06 -9.38
C LEU A 24 8.55 8.81 -10.66
N ASN A 25 9.57 9.35 -11.28
CA ASN A 25 9.46 10.01 -12.58
C ASN A 25 9.72 8.97 -13.69
N THR A 26 8.74 8.80 -14.58
CA THR A 26 8.82 7.85 -15.68
C THR A 26 8.58 8.56 -17.01
N LEU A 27 8.87 7.88 -18.12
CA LEU A 27 8.59 8.40 -19.45
C LEU A 27 7.09 8.61 -19.67
N ALA A 28 6.25 7.86 -18.96
CA ALA A 28 4.79 7.98 -19.04
C ALA A 28 4.24 9.05 -18.10
N GLY A 29 5.09 9.72 -17.32
CA GLY A 29 4.68 10.74 -16.35
C GLY A 29 5.12 10.41 -14.94
N THR A 30 4.59 11.16 -13.97
CA THR A 30 4.91 10.96 -12.57
C THR A 30 3.99 9.89 -11.97
N MET A 31 4.61 8.95 -11.27
CA MET A 31 3.92 7.88 -10.56
C MET A 31 4.25 7.97 -9.08
N TYR A 32 3.37 7.44 -8.25
CA TYR A 32 3.58 7.37 -6.80
C TYR A 32 3.40 5.94 -6.33
N TYR A 33 4.13 5.56 -5.30
CA TYR A 33 3.87 4.30 -4.62
C TYR A 33 3.94 4.54 -3.12
N TYR A 34 3.27 3.69 -2.37
CA TYR A 34 3.11 3.84 -0.94
C TYR A 34 3.66 2.63 -0.21
N THR A 35 4.30 2.88 0.91
CA THR A 35 4.85 1.83 1.77
C THR A 35 4.21 1.95 3.14
N ILE A 36 3.63 0.84 3.62
CA ILE A 36 3.14 0.77 4.98
C ILE A 36 4.35 0.66 5.91
N GLU A 37 4.49 1.63 6.78
CA GLU A 37 5.64 1.71 7.69
C GLU A 37 5.48 0.77 8.90
N PRO A 38 6.56 0.18 9.40
CA PRO A 38 7.95 0.24 8.94
C PRO A 38 8.28 -0.81 7.86
N ALA A 39 8.05 -0.48 6.61
CA ALA A 39 8.36 -1.32 5.44
C ALA A 39 7.66 -2.70 5.45
N LEU A 40 6.41 -2.74 5.89
CA LEU A 40 5.65 -3.98 6.03
C LEU A 40 5.01 -4.44 4.72
N ALA A 41 4.60 -3.50 3.88
CA ALA A 41 3.95 -3.79 2.61
C ALA A 41 4.12 -2.60 1.66
N MET A 42 4.08 -2.85 0.36
CA MET A 42 4.24 -1.81 -0.66
C MET A 42 3.12 -1.90 -1.69
N SER A 43 2.65 -0.73 -2.15
CA SER A 43 1.66 -0.67 -3.22
C SER A 43 2.33 -0.76 -4.60
N ASP A 44 1.50 -0.99 -5.63
CA ASP A 44 1.92 -0.80 -7.00
C ASP A 44 2.02 0.69 -7.32
N ASN A 45 2.59 1.02 -8.48
CA ASN A 45 2.68 2.40 -8.93
C ASN A 45 1.29 2.96 -9.22
N ILE A 46 1.03 4.16 -8.73
CA ILE A 46 -0.26 4.84 -8.84
C ILE A 46 -0.07 6.11 -9.66
N PRO A 47 -0.87 6.33 -10.72
CA PRO A 47 -0.79 7.57 -11.50
C PRO A 47 -1.04 8.82 -10.63
N ALA A 48 -0.44 9.94 -11.01
CA ALA A 48 -0.58 11.19 -10.28
C ALA A 48 -2.04 11.61 -10.07
N LEU A 49 -2.93 11.29 -11.01
CA LEU A 49 -4.35 11.59 -10.90
C LEU A 49 -5.05 10.79 -9.79
N ARG A 50 -4.46 9.69 -9.35
CA ARG A 50 -4.98 8.83 -8.29
C ARG A 50 -4.17 8.91 -7.01
N ARG A 51 -3.28 9.88 -6.92
CA ARG A 51 -2.46 10.09 -5.72
C ARG A 51 -3.33 10.16 -4.48
N LEU A 52 -2.93 9.44 -3.44
CA LEU A 52 -3.66 9.46 -2.18
C LEU A 52 -3.48 10.79 -1.46
N THR A 53 -4.54 11.27 -0.85
CA THR A 53 -4.53 12.54 -0.12
C THR A 53 -4.19 12.36 1.35
N SER A 54 -4.23 11.13 1.85
CA SER A 54 -3.92 10.80 3.24
C SER A 54 -2.88 9.69 3.30
N LEU A 55 -1.97 9.79 4.26
CA LEU A 55 -0.96 8.76 4.52
C LEU A 55 -1.33 7.89 5.73
N HIS A 56 -2.58 7.93 6.12
CA HIS A 56 -3.11 7.09 7.19
C HIS A 56 -4.21 6.18 6.62
N ALA A 57 -4.18 4.92 6.97
CA ALA A 57 -5.13 3.94 6.46
C ALA A 57 -5.48 2.90 7.52
N THR A 58 -6.62 2.23 7.29
CA THR A 58 -7.04 1.09 8.10
C THR A 58 -7.08 -0.14 7.22
N VAL A 59 -6.45 -1.22 7.66
CA VAL A 59 -6.44 -2.48 6.94
C VAL A 59 -7.84 -3.08 6.94
N LYS A 60 -8.38 -3.33 5.75
CA LYS A 60 -9.68 -3.94 5.58
C LYS A 60 -9.60 -5.46 5.62
N GLU A 61 -8.67 -6.02 4.87
CA GLU A 61 -8.48 -7.46 4.79
C GLU A 61 -7.08 -7.80 4.31
N VAL A 62 -6.67 -9.04 4.59
CA VAL A 62 -5.42 -9.60 4.08
C VAL A 62 -5.78 -10.90 3.37
N LYS A 63 -5.39 -11.00 2.10
CA LYS A 63 -5.63 -12.18 1.27
C LYS A 63 -4.32 -12.88 0.97
N TYR A 64 -4.36 -14.20 0.89
CA TYR A 64 -3.23 -14.99 0.45
C TYR A 64 -3.57 -15.71 -0.84
N GLU A 65 -2.90 -15.33 -1.93
CA GLU A 65 -3.08 -15.94 -3.24
C GLU A 65 -1.74 -16.04 -3.97
N ASN A 66 -1.52 -17.14 -4.66
CA ASN A 66 -0.30 -17.34 -5.47
C ASN A 66 0.99 -17.08 -4.69
N SER A 67 1.04 -17.52 -3.44
CA SER A 67 2.19 -17.34 -2.54
C SER A 67 2.48 -15.88 -2.19
N VAL A 68 1.52 -14.99 -2.37
CA VAL A 68 1.64 -13.57 -2.05
C VAL A 68 0.52 -13.14 -1.13
N TYR A 69 0.86 -12.35 -0.12
CA TYR A 69 -0.13 -11.72 0.75
C TYR A 69 -0.49 -10.36 0.20
N THR A 70 -1.78 -10.14 -0.04
CA THR A 70 -2.30 -8.85 -0.50
C THR A 70 -3.05 -8.19 0.63
N VAL A 71 -2.63 -6.98 0.99
CA VAL A 71 -3.27 -6.18 2.03
C VAL A 71 -4.14 -5.14 1.36
N VAL A 72 -5.43 -5.13 1.69
CA VAL A 72 -6.38 -4.13 1.19
C VAL A 72 -6.66 -3.15 2.32
N ALA A 73 -6.44 -1.87 2.08
CA ALA A 73 -6.61 -0.84 3.09
C ALA A 73 -7.46 0.32 2.58
N TYR A 74 -8.17 0.95 3.50
CA TYR A 74 -8.87 2.20 3.25
C TYR A 74 -7.99 3.37 3.66
N CYS A 75 -7.84 4.34 2.77
CA CYS A 75 -7.17 5.59 3.07
C CYS A 75 -8.18 6.59 3.63
N GLU A 76 -7.85 7.19 4.71
CA GLU A 76 -8.70 8.20 5.35
C GLU A 76 -8.37 9.62 4.90
#